data_213c1984e28e655704380174c28d2ee3
#
_entry.id   213c1984e28e655704380174c28d2ee3
#
_cell.length_a   1.000
_cell.length_b   1.000
_cell.length_c   1.000
_cell.angle_alpha   90.00
_cell.angle_beta   90.00
_cell.angle_gamma   90.00
#
_symmetry.space_group_name_H-M   'P 1'
#
loop_
_entity.id
_entity.type
_entity.pdbx_description
1 polymer ?
#
loop_
_entity_poly.entity_id
_entity_poly.type
_entity_poly.pdbx_seq_one_letter_code
_entity_poly.pdbx_strand_id
1 'polypeptide(L)'
;MKAVVYHGPGKRAWEEVPDATILEPTDVIARVDTTTICGTDLHILKGDVPEVEEGRILGHEAIGTITEVGSAVTDLKVGDRIIIPAVTNCGKCSYCKDNKPSHCQTVGGVGWIFGYMIDGTQAEYVRIPYAETSVHMVPEGLTDEDVLFLTDALPTGFEMGILNGNTKPGDTVA
;
A
#
# COMPACT_ATOMS: atom_id res chain seq x y z
N MET A 1 -6.77 -9.83 -15.05
CA MET A 1 -5.37 -9.42 -14.76
C MET A 1 -4.61 -10.55 -14.11
N LYS A 2 -3.27 -10.45 -14.05
CA LYS A 2 -2.44 -11.41 -13.32
C LYS A 2 -1.97 -10.85 -11.98
N ALA A 3 -1.85 -11.73 -10.97
CA ALA A 3 -1.43 -11.35 -9.62
C ALA A 3 -0.72 -12.48 -8.87
N VAL A 4 0.04 -12.13 -7.82
CA VAL A 4 0.58 -13.09 -6.86
C VAL A 4 -0.47 -13.36 -5.79
N VAL A 5 -1.08 -14.54 -5.85
CA VAL A 5 -2.15 -14.97 -4.96
C VAL A 5 -1.62 -15.90 -3.87
N TYR A 6 -2.01 -15.62 -2.62
CA TYR A 6 -1.72 -16.46 -1.46
C TYR A 6 -2.71 -17.64 -1.38
N HIS A 7 -2.20 -18.85 -1.23
CA HIS A 7 -2.97 -20.09 -1.12
C HIS A 7 -2.67 -20.86 0.18
N GLY A 8 -2.44 -20.13 1.26
CA GLY A 8 -2.08 -20.69 2.54
C GLY A 8 -0.56 -20.79 2.76
N PRO A 9 -0.12 -21.19 3.97
CA PRO A 9 1.30 -21.19 4.34
C PRO A 9 2.19 -21.93 3.35
N GLY A 10 3.23 -21.25 2.87
CA GLY A 10 4.19 -21.77 1.89
C GLY A 10 3.68 -21.86 0.46
N LYS A 11 2.44 -21.44 0.17
CA LYS A 11 1.81 -21.58 -1.15
C LYS A 11 1.46 -20.23 -1.73
N ARG A 12 1.92 -19.95 -2.93
CA ARG A 12 1.54 -18.80 -3.75
C ARG A 12 1.61 -19.15 -5.22
N ALA A 13 0.86 -18.44 -6.04
CA ALA A 13 0.90 -18.58 -7.50
C ALA A 13 0.82 -17.21 -8.17
N TRP A 14 1.47 -17.09 -9.34
CA TRP A 14 1.23 -16.02 -10.28
C TRP A 14 0.16 -16.50 -11.25
N GLU A 15 -1.05 -15.99 -11.12
CA GLU A 15 -2.21 -16.54 -11.83
C GLU A 15 -3.18 -15.45 -12.29
N GLU A 16 -4.12 -15.84 -13.14
CA GLU A 16 -5.20 -14.96 -13.60
C GLU A 16 -6.27 -14.81 -12.52
N VAL A 17 -6.65 -13.57 -12.25
CA VAL A 17 -7.69 -13.17 -11.31
C VAL A 17 -8.62 -12.14 -11.97
N PRO A 18 -9.82 -11.88 -11.44
CA PRO A 18 -10.67 -10.78 -11.91
C PRO A 18 -9.92 -9.45 -11.88
N ASP A 19 -10.25 -8.56 -12.81
CA ASP A 19 -9.66 -7.22 -12.84
C ASP A 19 -10.10 -6.39 -11.62
N ALA A 20 -9.22 -5.49 -11.16
CA ALA A 20 -9.55 -4.52 -10.14
C ALA A 20 -10.64 -3.56 -10.66
N THR A 21 -11.61 -3.24 -9.81
CA THR A 21 -12.74 -2.35 -10.17
C THR A 21 -12.96 -1.29 -9.10
N ILE A 22 -13.51 -0.13 -9.50
CA ILE A 22 -14.00 0.90 -8.57
C ILE A 22 -15.17 0.31 -7.77
N LEU A 23 -15.07 0.32 -6.45
CA LEU A 23 -16.14 -0.11 -5.53
C LEU A 23 -16.80 1.09 -4.85
N GLU A 24 -16.01 2.12 -4.52
CA GLU A 24 -16.48 3.31 -3.84
C GLU A 24 -16.13 4.57 -4.65
N PRO A 25 -16.92 5.65 -4.52
CA PRO A 25 -16.65 6.88 -5.28
C PRO A 25 -15.27 7.52 -5.03
N THR A 26 -14.61 7.19 -3.92
CA THR A 26 -13.29 7.72 -3.52
C THR A 26 -12.12 6.85 -3.97
N ASP A 27 -12.39 5.76 -4.68
CA ASP A 27 -11.38 4.82 -5.15
C ASP A 27 -10.70 5.32 -6.43
N VAL A 28 -9.49 4.85 -6.66
CA VAL A 28 -8.87 4.82 -7.99
C VAL A 28 -8.38 3.41 -8.32
N ILE A 29 -8.26 3.11 -9.61
CA ILE A 29 -7.51 1.95 -10.10
C ILE A 29 -6.20 2.44 -10.66
N ALA A 30 -5.11 1.82 -10.25
CA ALA A 30 -3.80 2.06 -10.81
C ALA A 30 -3.24 0.80 -11.46
N ARG A 31 -2.63 0.95 -12.63
CA ARG A 31 -1.70 -0.04 -13.16
C ARG A 31 -0.44 0.01 -12.28
N VAL A 32 0.01 -1.13 -11.82
CA VAL A 32 1.26 -1.24 -11.05
C VAL A 32 2.43 -1.25 -12.02
N ASP A 33 3.28 -0.25 -11.94
CA ASP A 33 4.47 -0.12 -12.78
C ASP A 33 5.68 -0.78 -12.11
N THR A 34 5.81 -0.63 -10.78
CA THR A 34 6.87 -1.22 -9.96
C THR A 34 6.33 -1.59 -8.58
N THR A 35 6.69 -2.75 -8.05
CA THR A 35 6.31 -3.21 -6.70
C THR A 35 7.49 -3.88 -6.01
N THR A 36 7.41 -4.03 -4.68
CA THR A 36 8.44 -4.71 -3.89
C THR A 36 7.88 -5.93 -3.16
N ILE A 37 8.78 -6.65 -2.52
CA ILE A 37 8.48 -7.72 -1.55
C ILE A 37 9.02 -7.27 -0.20
N CYS A 38 8.12 -7.12 0.78
CA CYS A 38 8.46 -6.77 2.15
C CYS A 38 8.65 -8.03 3.02
N GLY A 39 9.32 -7.87 4.16
CA GLY A 39 9.38 -8.92 5.18
C GLY A 39 8.00 -9.38 5.64
N THR A 40 7.01 -8.48 5.64
CA THR A 40 5.61 -8.76 5.95
C THR A 40 4.99 -9.79 5.00
N ASP A 41 5.25 -9.71 3.69
CA ASP A 41 4.78 -10.71 2.71
C ASP A 41 5.37 -12.10 3.02
N LEU A 42 6.63 -12.14 3.47
CA LEU A 42 7.28 -13.38 3.88
C LEU A 42 6.69 -13.96 5.17
N HIS A 43 6.26 -13.11 6.12
CA HIS A 43 5.54 -13.54 7.32
C HIS A 43 4.16 -14.11 6.98
N ILE A 44 3.42 -13.47 6.07
CA ILE A 44 2.15 -14.01 5.55
C ILE A 44 2.40 -15.40 4.94
N LEU A 45 3.41 -15.54 4.08
CA LEU A 45 3.75 -16.81 3.44
C LEU A 45 4.20 -17.90 4.44
N LYS A 46 4.72 -17.53 5.61
CA LYS A 46 5.04 -18.50 6.69
C LYS A 46 3.80 -18.91 7.49
N GLY A 47 2.69 -18.17 7.38
CA GLY A 47 1.49 -18.36 8.20
C GLY A 47 1.54 -17.62 9.54
N ASP A 48 2.46 -16.65 9.70
CA ASP A 48 2.59 -15.85 10.92
C ASP A 48 1.47 -14.79 11.05
N VAL A 49 0.69 -14.56 9.99
CA VAL A 49 -0.45 -13.63 9.92
C VAL A 49 -1.71 -14.40 9.55
N PRO A 50 -2.31 -15.14 10.49
CA PRO A 50 -3.41 -16.08 10.21
C PRO A 50 -4.70 -15.41 9.76
N GLU A 51 -4.83 -14.10 9.91
CA GLU A 51 -5.97 -13.30 9.46
C GLU A 51 -5.99 -13.09 7.94
N VAL A 52 -4.87 -13.32 7.24
CA VAL A 52 -4.83 -13.23 5.77
C VAL A 52 -5.48 -14.46 5.17
N GLU A 53 -6.57 -14.25 4.46
CA GLU A 53 -7.36 -15.32 3.84
C GLU A 53 -6.69 -15.87 2.58
N GLU A 54 -6.87 -17.17 2.32
CA GLU A 54 -6.50 -17.77 1.03
C GLU A 54 -7.27 -17.09 -0.10
N GLY A 55 -6.60 -16.86 -1.23
CA GLY A 55 -7.12 -16.09 -2.36
C GLY A 55 -6.72 -14.61 -2.34
N ARG A 56 -6.07 -14.13 -1.27
CA ARG A 56 -5.61 -12.73 -1.16
C ARG A 56 -4.45 -12.47 -2.11
N ILE A 57 -4.53 -11.38 -2.89
CA ILE A 57 -3.40 -10.84 -3.64
C ILE A 57 -2.46 -10.16 -2.67
N LEU A 58 -1.17 -10.52 -2.69
CA LEU A 58 -0.15 -9.99 -1.78
C LEU A 58 0.36 -8.60 -2.21
N GLY A 59 1.20 -8.00 -1.35
CA GLY A 59 1.89 -6.75 -1.59
C GLY A 59 1.16 -5.52 -1.04
N HIS A 60 1.95 -4.53 -0.62
CA HIS A 60 1.45 -3.27 -0.04
C HIS A 60 2.33 -2.06 -0.39
N GLU A 61 3.27 -2.23 -1.31
CA GLU A 61 4.22 -1.21 -1.74
C GLU A 61 4.27 -1.17 -3.25
N ALA A 62 3.96 -0.03 -3.88
CA ALA A 62 4.08 0.10 -5.33
C ALA A 62 4.19 1.55 -5.80
N ILE A 63 4.70 1.69 -7.01
CA ILE A 63 4.55 2.85 -7.86
C ILE A 63 3.61 2.44 -8.99
N GLY A 64 2.68 3.30 -9.35
CA GLY A 64 1.73 3.01 -10.41
C GLY A 64 1.24 4.22 -11.15
N THR A 65 0.51 3.96 -12.22
CA THR A 65 -0.14 4.99 -13.05
C THR A 65 -1.66 4.81 -12.96
N ILE A 66 -2.39 5.87 -12.59
CA ILE A 66 -3.84 5.83 -12.48
C ILE A 66 -4.47 5.55 -13.85
N THR A 67 -5.38 4.56 -13.89
CA THR A 67 -6.12 4.18 -15.11
C THR A 67 -7.62 4.47 -15.00
N GLU A 68 -8.17 4.50 -13.78
CA GLU A 68 -9.57 4.85 -13.53
C GLU A 68 -9.69 5.67 -12.24
N VAL A 69 -10.67 6.57 -12.19
CA VAL A 69 -10.98 7.40 -11.02
C VAL A 69 -12.45 7.29 -10.64
N GLY A 70 -12.71 7.18 -9.35
CA GLY A 70 -14.07 7.20 -8.80
C GLY A 70 -14.69 8.60 -8.89
N SER A 71 -16.01 8.67 -8.85
CA SER A 71 -16.78 9.90 -9.12
C SER A 71 -16.59 11.01 -8.07
N ALA A 72 -16.05 10.71 -6.89
CA ALA A 72 -15.76 11.69 -5.84
C ALA A 72 -14.27 12.09 -5.78
N VAL A 73 -13.43 11.55 -6.66
CA VAL A 73 -12.02 11.92 -6.79
C VAL A 73 -11.92 13.19 -7.62
N THR A 74 -11.27 14.23 -7.10
CA THR A 74 -11.18 15.57 -7.70
C THR A 74 -9.75 16.02 -7.98
N ASP A 75 -8.79 15.60 -7.17
CA ASP A 75 -7.41 16.06 -7.20
C ASP A 75 -6.46 15.10 -7.95
N LEU A 76 -6.97 13.93 -8.35
CA LEU A 76 -6.24 12.92 -9.11
C LEU A 76 -6.93 12.66 -10.45
N LYS A 77 -6.15 12.31 -11.49
CA LYS A 77 -6.67 11.99 -12.81
C LYS A 77 -5.96 10.80 -13.45
N VAL A 78 -6.59 10.22 -14.46
CA VAL A 78 -5.99 9.18 -15.31
C VAL A 78 -4.68 9.68 -15.91
N GLY A 79 -3.65 8.86 -15.82
CA GLY A 79 -2.29 9.15 -16.26
C GLY A 79 -1.37 9.71 -15.17
N ASP A 80 -1.88 10.08 -14.01
CA ASP A 80 -1.04 10.50 -12.90
C ASP A 80 -0.19 9.33 -12.39
N ARG A 81 1.12 9.57 -12.20
CA ARG A 81 2.04 8.63 -11.56
C ARG A 81 2.01 8.83 -10.05
N ILE A 82 1.78 7.76 -9.32
CA ILE A 82 1.56 7.80 -7.87
C ILE A 82 2.44 6.82 -7.12
N ILE A 83 2.84 7.23 -5.91
CA ILE A 83 3.40 6.39 -4.87
C ILE A 83 2.21 5.81 -4.11
N ILE A 84 2.13 4.49 -4.01
CA ILE A 84 1.10 3.74 -3.29
C ILE A 84 1.72 3.24 -1.99
N PRO A 85 1.52 3.95 -0.86
CA PRO A 85 2.12 3.58 0.41
C PRO A 85 1.41 2.42 1.08
N ALA A 86 2.08 1.75 1.98
CA ALA A 86 1.52 0.67 2.80
C ALA A 86 0.34 1.12 3.67
N VAL A 87 0.28 2.41 4.01
CA VAL A 87 -0.75 2.97 4.89
C VAL A 87 -1.85 3.64 4.09
N THR A 88 -3.07 3.13 4.21
CA THR A 88 -4.31 3.72 3.69
C THR A 88 -5.05 4.47 4.80
N ASN A 89 -5.63 5.63 4.49
CA ASN A 89 -6.34 6.42 5.49
C ASN A 89 -7.49 7.23 4.89
N CYS A 90 -8.53 7.52 5.69
CA CYS A 90 -9.72 8.23 5.22
C CYS A 90 -9.63 9.76 5.32
N GLY A 91 -8.60 10.32 5.96
CA GLY A 91 -8.43 11.77 6.18
C GLY A 91 -9.44 12.42 7.12
N LYS A 92 -10.47 11.71 7.62
CA LYS A 92 -11.65 12.31 8.29
C LYS A 92 -11.87 11.86 9.73
N CYS A 93 -11.44 10.65 10.12
CA CYS A 93 -11.61 10.16 11.49
C CYS A 93 -10.70 10.92 12.48
N SER A 94 -10.92 10.72 13.78
CA SER A 94 -10.14 11.41 14.83
C SER A 94 -8.65 11.16 14.69
N TYR A 95 -8.24 9.92 14.46
CA TYR A 95 -6.82 9.57 14.28
C TYR A 95 -6.19 10.25 13.06
N CYS A 96 -6.89 10.30 11.93
CA CYS A 96 -6.39 11.03 10.75
C CYS A 96 -6.25 12.52 11.03
N LYS A 97 -7.22 13.12 11.75
CA LYS A 97 -7.16 14.54 12.16
C LYS A 97 -6.05 14.82 13.17
N ASP A 98 -5.72 13.84 14.00
CA ASP A 98 -4.60 13.91 14.96
C ASP A 98 -3.25 13.55 14.32
N ASN A 99 -3.18 13.48 12.99
CA ASN A 99 -1.98 13.11 12.23
C ASN A 99 -1.43 11.72 12.58
N LYS A 100 -2.32 10.76 12.79
CA LYS A 100 -2.03 9.34 13.07
C LYS A 100 -2.72 8.43 12.04
N PRO A 101 -2.41 8.57 10.74
CA PRO A 101 -3.11 7.84 9.67
C PRO A 101 -2.99 6.32 9.77
N SER A 102 -1.89 5.81 10.31
CA SER A 102 -1.68 4.38 10.56
C SER A 102 -2.71 3.75 11.52
N HIS A 103 -3.44 4.58 12.29
CA HIS A 103 -4.50 4.14 13.19
C HIS A 103 -5.90 4.54 12.68
N CYS A 104 -6.06 4.70 11.36
CA CYS A 104 -7.33 5.11 10.77
C CYS A 104 -8.46 4.14 11.12
N GLN A 105 -9.47 4.63 11.85
CA GLN A 105 -10.61 3.81 12.31
C GLN A 105 -11.50 3.34 11.15
N THR A 106 -11.58 4.12 10.08
CA THR A 106 -12.43 3.80 8.93
C THR A 106 -11.94 2.56 8.17
N VAL A 107 -10.62 2.31 8.18
CA VAL A 107 -10.01 1.14 7.56
C VAL A 107 -9.63 0.07 8.60
N GLY A 108 -10.38 -0.01 9.71
CA GLY A 108 -10.24 -1.09 10.69
C GLY A 108 -9.24 -0.81 11.82
N GLY A 109 -8.72 0.42 11.96
CA GLY A 109 -7.78 0.79 13.04
C GLY A 109 -6.33 0.43 12.76
N VAL A 110 -6.07 -0.21 11.64
CA VAL A 110 -4.73 -0.52 11.12
C VAL A 110 -4.68 0.01 9.69
N GLY A 111 -3.86 1.02 9.44
CA GLY A 111 -3.74 1.62 8.11
C GLY A 111 -3.18 0.68 7.05
N TRP A 112 -2.44 -0.34 7.43
CA TRP A 112 -2.00 -1.40 6.53
C TRP A 112 -3.17 -2.33 6.19
N ILE A 113 -3.69 -2.22 4.97
CA ILE A 113 -4.81 -3.04 4.49
C ILE A 113 -4.50 -3.82 3.20
N PHE A 114 -3.60 -3.33 2.36
CA PHE A 114 -3.18 -4.01 1.13
C PHE A 114 -2.47 -5.34 1.43
N GLY A 115 -2.80 -6.38 0.69
CA GLY A 115 -2.26 -7.72 0.89
C GLY A 115 -2.69 -8.38 2.20
N TYR A 116 -3.57 -7.74 2.95
CA TYR A 116 -4.09 -8.16 4.25
C TYR A 116 -5.62 -8.20 4.24
N MET A 117 -6.28 -7.06 4.41
CA MET A 117 -7.75 -6.96 4.42
C MET A 117 -8.34 -6.85 3.02
N ILE A 118 -7.60 -6.30 2.09
CA ILE A 118 -7.97 -6.16 0.68
C ILE A 118 -6.83 -6.65 -0.21
N ASP A 119 -7.11 -6.84 -1.48
CA ASP A 119 -6.11 -7.22 -2.47
C ASP A 119 -4.99 -6.19 -2.58
N GLY A 120 -3.77 -6.68 -2.74
CA GLY A 120 -2.55 -5.91 -2.67
C GLY A 120 -1.95 -5.52 -4.01
N THR A 121 -0.71 -5.06 -3.95
CA THR A 121 0.01 -4.41 -5.06
C THR A 121 0.84 -5.37 -5.92
N GLN A 122 0.99 -6.64 -5.55
CA GLN A 122 1.72 -7.62 -6.38
C GLN A 122 0.79 -8.17 -7.48
N ALA A 123 0.28 -7.28 -8.33
CA ALA A 123 -0.65 -7.53 -9.42
C ALA A 123 -0.42 -6.53 -10.55
N GLU A 124 -1.03 -6.77 -11.72
CA GLU A 124 -0.97 -5.81 -12.83
C GLU A 124 -1.75 -4.51 -12.54
N TYR A 125 -2.82 -4.60 -11.75
CA TYR A 125 -3.65 -3.46 -11.34
C TYR A 125 -4.04 -3.60 -9.87
N VAL A 126 -4.26 -2.46 -9.22
CA VAL A 126 -4.70 -2.40 -7.82
C VAL A 126 -5.77 -1.35 -7.61
N ARG A 127 -6.80 -1.68 -6.80
CA ARG A 127 -7.81 -0.73 -6.31
C ARG A 127 -7.30 -0.03 -5.06
N ILE A 128 -7.33 1.28 -5.05
CA ILE A 128 -6.84 2.11 -3.94
C ILE A 128 -8.02 2.87 -3.33
N PRO A 129 -8.47 2.50 -2.13
CA PRO A 129 -9.53 3.23 -1.43
C PRO A 129 -9.02 4.54 -0.83
N TYR A 130 -9.93 5.54 -0.73
CA TYR A 130 -9.60 6.88 -0.20
C TYR A 130 -8.38 7.49 -0.88
N ALA A 131 -8.31 7.41 -2.20
CA ALA A 131 -7.11 7.66 -2.98
C ALA A 131 -6.46 9.02 -2.69
N GLU A 132 -7.25 10.11 -2.63
CA GLU A 132 -6.71 11.47 -2.40
C GLU A 132 -5.97 11.65 -1.07
N THR A 133 -6.25 10.80 -0.07
CA THR A 133 -5.57 10.83 1.23
C THR A 133 -4.57 9.69 1.41
N SER A 134 -4.56 8.74 0.49
CA SER A 134 -3.77 7.51 0.61
C SER A 134 -2.59 7.44 -0.36
N VAL A 135 -2.55 8.25 -1.42
CA VAL A 135 -1.43 8.23 -2.37
C VAL A 135 -0.68 9.56 -2.40
N HIS A 136 0.52 9.54 -2.97
CA HIS A 136 1.31 10.73 -3.22
C HIS A 136 1.72 10.78 -4.69
N MET A 137 1.74 11.99 -5.27
CA MET A 137 2.24 12.17 -6.63
C MET A 137 3.74 11.89 -6.70
N VAL A 138 4.17 11.15 -7.72
CA VAL A 138 5.61 11.03 -8.02
C VAL A 138 6.10 12.40 -8.52
N PRO A 139 7.11 13.01 -7.88
CA PRO A 139 7.66 14.29 -8.34
C PRO A 139 8.22 14.18 -9.76
N GLU A 140 8.08 15.27 -10.53
CA GLU A 140 8.60 15.32 -11.90
C GLU A 140 10.11 15.09 -11.93
N GLY A 141 10.57 14.27 -12.87
CA GLY A 141 11.98 13.95 -13.07
C GLY A 141 12.51 12.79 -12.22
N LEU A 142 11.72 12.25 -11.28
CA LEU A 142 12.12 11.08 -10.51
C LEU A 142 11.66 9.78 -11.19
N THR A 143 12.51 8.75 -11.11
CA THR A 143 12.22 7.39 -11.56
C THR A 143 11.46 6.62 -10.46
N ASP A 144 10.95 5.43 -10.80
CA ASP A 144 10.31 4.57 -9.82
C ASP A 144 11.30 4.12 -8.75
N GLU A 145 12.54 3.81 -9.13
CA GLU A 145 13.60 3.40 -8.21
C GLU A 145 13.96 4.48 -7.19
N ASP A 146 13.89 5.77 -7.58
CA ASP A 146 14.17 6.89 -6.68
C ASP A 146 13.14 7.01 -5.55
N VAL A 147 11.90 6.59 -5.79
CA VAL A 147 10.76 6.82 -4.87
C VAL A 147 10.16 5.54 -4.29
N LEU A 148 10.54 4.36 -4.79
CA LEU A 148 9.93 3.09 -4.39
C LEU A 148 10.03 2.83 -2.88
N PHE A 149 11.17 3.14 -2.25
CA PHE A 149 11.34 2.95 -0.81
C PHE A 149 10.51 3.91 0.05
N LEU A 150 9.93 4.97 -0.54
CA LEU A 150 8.98 5.85 0.14
C LEU A 150 7.63 5.19 0.39
N THR A 151 7.36 4.03 -0.23
CA THR A 151 6.10 3.31 -0.08
C THR A 151 5.95 2.68 1.31
N ASP A 152 7.06 2.19 1.91
CA ASP A 152 7.06 1.61 3.26
C ASP A 152 8.46 1.65 3.91
N ALA A 153 9.46 1.03 3.30
CA ALA A 153 10.73 0.73 3.97
C ALA A 153 11.39 1.97 4.60
N LEU A 154 11.41 3.10 3.90
CA LEU A 154 12.02 4.34 4.42
C LEU A 154 11.16 5.01 5.49
N PRO A 155 9.83 5.24 5.31
CA PRO A 155 8.99 5.80 6.36
C PRO A 155 8.94 4.92 7.61
N THR A 156 8.80 3.61 7.46
CA THR A 156 8.80 2.66 8.59
C THR A 156 10.15 2.67 9.33
N GLY A 157 11.26 2.62 8.61
CA GLY A 157 12.60 2.72 9.22
C GLY A 157 12.81 4.04 9.95
N PHE A 158 12.31 5.15 9.41
CA PHE A 158 12.39 6.46 10.05
C PHE A 158 11.49 6.54 11.28
N GLU A 159 10.22 6.16 11.17
CA GLU A 159 9.26 6.24 12.27
C GLU A 159 9.63 5.30 13.42
N MET A 160 9.88 4.03 13.11
CA MET A 160 10.17 3.03 14.13
C MET A 160 11.62 3.09 14.62
N GLY A 161 12.58 3.20 13.72
CA GLY A 161 14.01 3.20 14.06
C GLY A 161 14.48 4.55 14.63
N ILE A 162 14.17 5.65 13.98
CA ILE A 162 14.68 6.98 14.39
C ILE A 162 13.77 7.60 15.43
N LEU A 163 12.49 7.82 15.14
CA LEU A 163 11.60 8.56 16.03
C LEU A 163 11.27 7.77 17.31
N ASN A 164 10.79 6.55 17.18
CA ASN A 164 10.43 5.72 18.34
C ASN A 164 11.67 5.18 19.05
N GLY A 165 12.74 4.88 18.34
CA GLY A 165 14.04 4.51 18.91
C GLY A 165 14.79 5.68 19.58
N ASN A 166 14.31 6.93 19.38
CA ASN A 166 14.97 8.14 19.87
C ASN A 166 16.46 8.22 19.44
N THR A 167 16.76 7.69 18.26
CA THR A 167 18.12 7.61 17.72
C THR A 167 18.61 8.98 17.28
N LYS A 168 19.86 9.32 17.60
CA LYS A 168 20.48 10.62 17.30
C LYS A 168 21.74 10.45 16.45
N PRO A 169 22.12 11.49 15.71
CA PRO A 169 23.40 11.48 15.02
C PRO A 169 24.57 11.18 15.95
N GLY A 170 25.38 10.18 15.62
CA GLY A 170 26.52 9.73 16.43
C GLY A 170 26.22 8.55 17.36
N ASP A 171 24.98 8.10 17.46
CA ASP A 171 24.65 6.91 18.25
C ASP A 171 25.17 5.63 17.56
N THR A 172 25.50 4.66 18.38
CA THR A 172 25.76 3.29 17.92
C THR A 172 24.45 2.48 18.06
N VAL A 173 24.00 1.93 16.95
CA VAL A 173 22.74 1.15 16.88
C VAL A 173 23.08 -0.32 16.66
N ALA A 174 22.43 -1.21 17.43
CA ALA A 174 22.57 -2.66 17.32
C ALA A 174 21.20 -3.34 17.18
#